data_144b4bba15a4912ac4174007f0ac9916
#
_entry.id   144b4bba15a4912ac4174007f0ac9916
#
_cell.length_a   1.000
_cell.length_b   1.000
_cell.length_c   1.000
_cell.angle_alpha   90.00
_cell.angle_beta   90.00
_cell.angle_gamma   90.00
#
_symmetry.space_group_name_H-M   'P 1'
#
loop_
_entity.id
_entity.type
_entity.pdbx_description
1 polymer ?
#
loop_
_entity_poly.entity_id
_entity_poly.type
_entity_poly.pdbx_seq_one_letter_code
_entity_poly.pdbx_strand_id
1 'polypeptide(L)'
;TNRRDFLKYLGFSTSAAVLASCEGPVHKSVPYVIQPERIRPGISNYYATSMFDGYDCANILVKTREGRPIKIENNKLAKFHGSANARVHASILSMYDSARIQGPIYLGKDISWDDFDTKIIEKLDSLRFSNKPVVLMTNTIVSPTTSKIISSFTGKYPNVTHVEYDSISESSVLDAHEMMYGIRAIPYYEFDKAKYILSIGADFLGDWLGSNYDGDYAKGRIPVKVNGTASMSKHIQIESNMS
;
A
#
# COMPACT_ATOMS: atom_id res chain seq x y z
N THR A 1 -59.16 12.99 1.36
CA THR A 1 -58.02 12.05 1.38
C THR A 1 -57.68 11.74 2.83
N ASN A 2 -57.95 10.49 3.23
CA ASN A 2 -57.71 10.02 4.58
C ASN A 2 -56.21 9.94 4.85
N ARG A 3 -55.74 10.25 6.07
CA ARG A 3 -54.33 10.12 6.51
C ARG A 3 -53.76 8.75 6.20
N ARG A 4 -54.59 7.71 6.18
CA ARG A 4 -54.26 6.34 5.85
C ARG A 4 -53.89 6.14 4.37
N ASP A 5 -54.56 6.85 3.47
CA ASP A 5 -54.29 6.78 2.04
C ASP A 5 -53.02 7.57 1.69
N PHE A 6 -52.76 8.67 2.38
CA PHE A 6 -51.50 9.42 2.25
C PHE A 6 -50.30 8.59 2.65
N LEU A 7 -50.38 7.87 3.79
CA LEU A 7 -49.30 7.01 4.25
C LEU A 7 -49.07 5.80 3.30
N LYS A 8 -50.12 5.25 2.70
CA LYS A 8 -49.98 4.19 1.68
C LYS A 8 -49.30 4.73 0.43
N TYR A 9 -49.66 5.89 -0.06
CA TYR A 9 -48.99 6.51 -1.22
C TYR A 9 -47.54 6.85 -0.93
N LEU A 10 -47.22 7.39 0.25
CA LEU A 10 -45.86 7.67 0.65
C LEU A 10 -45.00 6.41 0.77
N GLY A 11 -45.56 5.38 1.40
CA GLY A 11 -44.85 4.07 1.52
C GLY A 11 -44.62 3.40 0.18
N PHE A 12 -45.60 3.46 -0.73
CA PHE A 12 -45.42 2.87 -2.07
C PHE A 12 -44.45 3.68 -2.93
N SER A 13 -44.46 5.00 -2.88
CA SER A 13 -43.56 5.83 -3.67
C SER A 13 -42.11 5.73 -3.19
N THR A 14 -41.84 5.66 -1.90
CA THR A 14 -40.50 5.45 -1.36
C THR A 14 -39.99 4.06 -1.65
N SER A 15 -40.83 3.02 -1.55
CA SER A 15 -40.43 1.64 -1.92
C SER A 15 -40.13 1.51 -3.41
N ALA A 16 -40.89 2.15 -4.28
CA ALA A 16 -40.67 2.17 -5.70
C ALA A 16 -39.38 2.92 -6.08
N ALA A 17 -39.08 4.06 -5.41
CA ALA A 17 -37.84 4.79 -5.61
C ALA A 17 -36.60 3.99 -5.16
N VAL A 18 -36.70 3.28 -4.04
CA VAL A 18 -35.60 2.42 -3.55
C VAL A 18 -35.38 1.22 -4.51
N LEU A 19 -36.43 0.61 -5.02
CA LEU A 19 -36.32 -0.48 -5.99
C LEU A 19 -35.77 -0.02 -7.36
N ALA A 20 -36.14 1.20 -7.79
CA ALA A 20 -35.63 1.79 -9.03
C ALA A 20 -34.16 2.27 -8.92
N SER A 21 -33.69 2.59 -7.71
CA SER A 21 -32.30 2.99 -7.48
C SER A 21 -31.31 1.82 -7.41
N CYS A 22 -31.81 0.59 -7.35
CA CYS A 22 -31.01 -0.63 -7.37
C CYS A 22 -30.70 -1.15 -8.78
N GLU A 23 -30.50 -0.28 -9.77
CA GLU A 23 -29.77 -0.68 -10.97
C GLU A 23 -28.29 -0.82 -10.58
N GLY A 24 -27.93 -2.01 -10.08
CA GLY A 24 -26.54 -2.37 -9.97
C GLY A 24 -25.87 -2.28 -11.34
N PRO A 25 -24.59 -1.93 -11.41
CA PRO A 25 -23.88 -1.87 -12.69
C PRO A 25 -24.06 -3.20 -13.41
N VAL A 26 -24.68 -3.20 -14.59
CA VAL A 26 -24.82 -4.37 -15.46
C VAL A 26 -23.45 -4.74 -15.99
N HIS A 27 -22.70 -5.51 -15.20
CA HIS A 27 -21.46 -6.10 -15.68
C HIS A 27 -21.80 -7.24 -16.64
N LYS A 28 -21.66 -6.96 -17.93
CA LYS A 28 -21.71 -8.03 -18.94
C LYS A 28 -20.43 -8.84 -18.77
N SER A 29 -20.53 -10.04 -18.19
CA SER A 29 -19.44 -11.00 -18.24
C SER A 29 -19.36 -11.58 -19.65
N VAL A 30 -18.26 -11.34 -20.36
CA VAL A 30 -17.97 -12.01 -21.61
C VAL A 30 -17.29 -13.34 -21.25
N PRO A 31 -17.92 -14.51 -21.53
CA PRO A 31 -17.27 -15.78 -21.27
C PRO A 31 -16.02 -15.93 -22.13
N TYR A 32 -15.01 -16.62 -21.61
CA TYR A 32 -13.84 -16.95 -22.40
C TYR A 32 -14.22 -17.88 -23.57
N VAL A 33 -13.87 -17.51 -24.79
CA VAL A 33 -14.03 -18.38 -25.96
C VAL A 33 -13.07 -19.57 -25.87
N ILE A 34 -11.85 -19.34 -25.33
CA ILE A 34 -10.89 -20.37 -24.98
C ILE A 34 -10.55 -20.17 -23.51
N GLN A 35 -10.88 -21.16 -22.68
CA GLN A 35 -10.60 -21.08 -21.24
C GLN A 35 -9.11 -21.25 -21.00
N PRO A 36 -8.44 -20.29 -20.31
CA PRO A 36 -7.04 -20.46 -19.91
C PRO A 36 -6.90 -21.65 -18.96
N GLU A 37 -5.84 -22.43 -19.10
CA GLU A 37 -5.62 -23.69 -18.36
C GLU A 37 -5.74 -23.56 -16.85
N ARG A 38 -5.38 -22.41 -16.29
CA ARG A 38 -5.34 -22.17 -14.83
C ARG A 38 -6.48 -21.31 -14.31
N ILE A 39 -7.38 -20.86 -15.16
CA ILE A 39 -8.50 -20.00 -14.76
C ILE A 39 -9.79 -20.80 -14.87
N ARG A 40 -10.45 -21.00 -13.73
CA ARG A 40 -11.78 -21.57 -13.67
C ARG A 40 -12.76 -20.50 -13.20
N PRO A 41 -13.86 -20.26 -13.93
CA PRO A 41 -14.88 -19.30 -13.52
C PRO A 41 -15.36 -19.57 -12.09
N GLY A 42 -15.44 -18.53 -11.28
CA GLY A 42 -15.88 -18.63 -9.89
C GLY A 42 -14.84 -19.13 -8.87
N ILE A 43 -13.69 -19.67 -9.32
CA ILE A 43 -12.61 -20.12 -8.44
C ILE A 43 -11.52 -19.05 -8.40
N SER A 44 -11.09 -18.67 -7.19
CA SER A 44 -10.04 -17.68 -7.01
C SER A 44 -8.66 -18.32 -7.12
N ASN A 45 -7.74 -17.63 -7.79
CA ASN A 45 -6.31 -17.92 -7.78
C ASN A 45 -5.58 -16.95 -6.84
N TYR A 46 -4.48 -17.40 -6.27
CA TYR A 46 -3.66 -16.61 -5.36
C TYR A 46 -2.24 -16.48 -5.92
N TYR A 47 -1.72 -15.27 -5.95
CA TYR A 47 -0.37 -14.97 -6.40
C TYR A 47 0.42 -14.34 -5.28
N ALA A 48 1.56 -14.95 -4.94
CA ALA A 48 2.48 -14.40 -3.95
C ALA A 48 3.32 -13.30 -4.60
N THR A 49 3.37 -12.15 -3.94
CA THR A 49 4.19 -11.01 -4.36
C THR A 49 4.60 -10.16 -3.16
N SER A 50 5.44 -9.16 -3.42
CA SER A 50 5.79 -8.15 -2.43
C SER A 50 5.36 -6.78 -2.94
N MET A 51 4.90 -5.93 -2.04
CA MET A 51 4.56 -4.54 -2.32
C MET A 51 5.48 -3.62 -1.53
N PHE A 52 5.99 -2.61 -2.22
CA PHE A 52 6.77 -1.53 -1.64
C PHE A 52 6.19 -0.20 -2.13
N ASP A 53 5.84 0.68 -1.18
CA ASP A 53 5.37 2.02 -1.48
C ASP A 53 5.78 2.95 -0.32
N GLY A 54 6.76 3.82 -0.55
CA GLY A 54 7.37 4.60 0.52
C GLY A 54 7.90 3.69 1.63
N TYR A 55 7.37 3.86 2.84
CA TYR A 55 7.73 3.04 4.01
C TYR A 55 6.97 1.71 4.09
N ASP A 56 5.91 1.55 3.30
CA ASP A 56 5.13 0.31 3.30
C ASP A 56 5.91 -0.82 2.62
N CYS A 57 6.11 -1.90 3.35
CA CYS A 57 6.74 -3.12 2.84
C CYS A 57 5.91 -4.31 3.29
N ALA A 58 5.29 -5.01 2.36
CA ALA A 58 4.43 -6.13 2.67
C ALA A 58 4.63 -7.32 1.72
N ASN A 59 4.68 -8.52 2.30
CA ASN A 59 4.62 -9.77 1.56
C ASN A 59 3.18 -10.25 1.53
N ILE A 60 2.60 -10.26 0.35
CA ILE A 60 1.17 -10.40 0.15
C ILE A 60 0.81 -11.58 -0.77
N LEU A 61 -0.42 -12.04 -0.60
CA LEU A 61 -1.11 -12.89 -1.55
C LEU A 61 -2.20 -12.06 -2.23
N VAL A 62 -2.07 -11.91 -3.53
CA VAL A 62 -3.10 -11.25 -4.34
C VAL A 62 -4.10 -12.29 -4.79
N LYS A 63 -5.31 -12.19 -4.27
CA LYS A 63 -6.44 -13.00 -4.69
C LYS A 63 -7.01 -12.45 -5.98
N THR A 64 -7.06 -13.29 -7.00
CA THR A 64 -7.63 -12.92 -8.30
C THR A 64 -8.84 -13.78 -8.63
N ARG A 65 -9.77 -13.22 -9.36
CA ARG A 65 -10.85 -13.97 -9.99
C ARG A 65 -10.84 -13.64 -11.48
N GLU A 66 -10.76 -14.68 -12.29
CA GLU A 66 -10.75 -14.53 -13.76
C GLU A 66 -9.69 -13.53 -14.26
N GLY A 67 -8.50 -13.60 -13.65
CA GLY A 67 -7.37 -12.72 -13.96
C GLY A 67 -7.45 -11.31 -13.35
N ARG A 68 -8.53 -10.98 -12.63
CA ARG A 68 -8.70 -9.66 -11.99
C ARG A 68 -8.35 -9.73 -10.51
N PRO A 69 -7.44 -8.90 -10.01
CA PRO A 69 -7.18 -8.78 -8.58
C PRO A 69 -8.41 -8.27 -7.84
N ILE A 70 -8.82 -8.97 -6.78
CA ILE A 70 -10.02 -8.61 -6.01
C ILE A 70 -9.76 -8.37 -4.54
N LYS A 71 -8.66 -8.91 -3.99
CA LYS A 71 -8.32 -8.78 -2.57
C LYS A 71 -6.83 -9.00 -2.34
N ILE A 72 -6.29 -8.31 -1.37
CA ILE A 72 -4.95 -8.54 -0.83
C ILE A 72 -5.09 -9.27 0.50
N GLU A 73 -4.27 -10.29 0.71
CA GLU A 73 -4.17 -11.06 1.95
C GLU A 73 -2.70 -11.16 2.38
N ASN A 74 -2.46 -11.29 3.67
CA ASN A 74 -1.10 -11.47 4.19
C ASN A 74 -0.54 -12.84 3.79
N ASN A 75 0.70 -12.86 3.33
CA ASN A 75 1.41 -14.10 3.04
C ASN A 75 2.05 -14.65 4.33
N LYS A 76 1.36 -15.57 5.00
CA LYS A 76 1.83 -16.20 6.25
C LYS A 76 3.05 -17.10 6.08
N LEU A 77 3.39 -17.47 4.84
CA LEU A 77 4.55 -18.30 4.53
C LEU A 77 5.79 -17.47 4.16
N ALA A 78 5.66 -16.16 4.09
CA ALA A 78 6.79 -15.28 3.82
C ALA A 78 7.80 -15.34 4.98
N LYS A 79 9.09 -15.39 4.64
CA LYS A 79 10.17 -15.41 5.63
C LYS A 79 10.38 -14.07 6.32
N PHE A 80 9.99 -12.98 5.67
CA PHE A 80 10.06 -11.63 6.22
C PHE A 80 8.70 -11.25 6.78
N HIS A 81 8.71 -10.71 7.97
CA HIS A 81 7.53 -10.11 8.56
C HIS A 81 7.25 -8.78 7.83
N GLY A 82 6.10 -8.64 7.33
CA GLY A 82 5.58 -7.47 6.63
C GLY A 82 4.14 -7.81 6.31
N SER A 83 3.24 -7.40 7.19
CA SER A 83 1.81 -7.57 6.95
C SER A 83 1.26 -6.39 6.15
N ALA A 84 0.20 -6.64 5.40
CA ALA A 84 -0.50 -5.61 4.68
C ALA A 84 -1.25 -4.72 5.68
N ASN A 85 -0.92 -3.43 5.70
CA ASN A 85 -1.67 -2.41 6.41
C ASN A 85 -2.88 -1.94 5.58
N ALA A 86 -3.63 -0.97 6.09
CA ALA A 86 -4.82 -0.44 5.41
C ALA A 86 -4.49 0.13 4.02
N ARG A 87 -3.35 0.83 3.86
CA ARG A 87 -2.90 1.40 2.57
C ARG A 87 -2.60 0.30 1.57
N VAL A 88 -1.87 -0.73 1.98
CA VAL A 88 -1.56 -1.90 1.13
C VAL A 88 -2.84 -2.61 0.71
N HIS A 89 -3.79 -2.83 1.62
CA HIS A 89 -5.10 -3.40 1.27
C HIS A 89 -5.88 -2.53 0.29
N ALA A 90 -5.85 -1.20 0.47
CA ALA A 90 -6.55 -0.25 -0.38
C ALA A 90 -5.90 -0.08 -1.77
N SER A 91 -4.62 -0.42 -1.95
CA SER A 91 -3.89 -0.22 -3.20
C SER A 91 -4.55 -0.89 -4.41
N ILE A 92 -5.30 -1.96 -4.19
CA ILE A 92 -6.04 -2.63 -5.25
C ILE A 92 -7.10 -1.73 -5.89
N LEU A 93 -7.64 -0.77 -5.15
CA LEU A 93 -8.66 0.16 -5.64
C LEU A 93 -8.10 1.08 -6.72
N SER A 94 -6.82 1.45 -6.61
CA SER A 94 -6.16 2.29 -7.61
C SER A 94 -6.06 1.63 -8.99
N MET A 95 -6.11 0.31 -9.07
CA MET A 95 -6.12 -0.42 -10.35
C MET A 95 -7.45 -0.26 -11.10
N TYR A 96 -8.52 0.03 -10.37
CA TYR A 96 -9.89 0.17 -10.90
C TYR A 96 -10.36 1.62 -10.93
N ASP A 97 -9.51 2.56 -10.53
CA ASP A 97 -9.81 3.99 -10.61
C ASP A 97 -9.84 4.41 -12.08
N SER A 98 -10.99 4.93 -12.51
CA SER A 98 -11.18 5.43 -13.88
C SER A 98 -10.37 6.71 -14.15
N ALA A 99 -10.00 7.46 -13.11
CA ALA A 99 -9.20 8.68 -13.22
C ALA A 99 -7.69 8.42 -13.26
N ARG A 100 -7.23 7.17 -13.09
CA ARG A 100 -5.79 6.86 -13.15
C ARG A 100 -5.21 7.14 -14.53
N ILE A 101 -4.00 7.64 -14.56
CA ILE A 101 -3.23 7.82 -15.79
C ILE A 101 -2.93 6.43 -16.39
N GLN A 102 -3.31 6.22 -17.66
CA GLN A 102 -3.18 4.91 -18.33
C GLN A 102 -1.93 4.80 -19.22
N GLY A 103 -1.30 5.92 -19.53
CA GLY A 103 -0.12 5.97 -20.36
C GLY A 103 0.62 7.30 -20.26
N PRO A 104 1.72 7.48 -20.98
CA PRO A 104 2.48 8.72 -20.95
C PRO A 104 1.70 9.87 -21.60
N ILE A 105 1.84 11.05 -20.99
CA ILE A 105 1.20 12.30 -21.46
C ILE A 105 2.30 13.31 -21.76
N TYR A 106 2.25 13.93 -22.94
CA TYR A 106 3.14 14.99 -23.33
C TYR A 106 2.35 16.22 -23.78
N LEU A 107 2.59 17.37 -23.15
CA LEU A 107 1.86 18.62 -23.40
C LEU A 107 0.33 18.46 -23.38
N GLY A 108 -0.20 17.66 -22.44
CA GLY A 108 -1.62 17.41 -22.26
C GLY A 108 -2.24 16.44 -23.27
N LYS A 109 -1.42 15.74 -24.07
CA LYS A 109 -1.88 14.73 -25.03
C LYS A 109 -1.25 13.38 -24.72
N ASP A 110 -2.03 12.33 -24.88
CA ASP A 110 -1.54 10.95 -24.78
C ASP A 110 -0.55 10.68 -25.91
N ILE A 111 0.57 10.02 -25.59
CA ILE A 111 1.59 9.59 -26.55
C ILE A 111 1.89 8.10 -26.37
N SER A 112 2.54 7.49 -27.35
CA SER A 112 3.01 6.11 -27.22
C SER A 112 4.20 6.02 -26.28
N TRP A 113 4.46 4.83 -25.71
CA TRP A 113 5.64 4.58 -24.89
C TRP A 113 6.94 4.78 -25.69
N ASP A 114 6.97 4.37 -26.96
CA ASP A 114 8.15 4.53 -27.84
C ASP A 114 8.48 6.01 -28.07
N ASP A 115 7.45 6.84 -28.30
CA ASP A 115 7.64 8.30 -28.44
C ASP A 115 8.09 8.92 -27.12
N PHE A 116 7.55 8.45 -25.98
CA PHE A 116 7.97 8.92 -24.67
C PHE A 116 9.44 8.59 -24.39
N ASP A 117 9.84 7.34 -24.60
CA ASP A 117 11.22 6.88 -24.39
C ASP A 117 12.19 7.66 -25.27
N THR A 118 11.87 7.85 -26.53
CA THR A 118 12.69 8.65 -27.45
C THR A 118 12.88 10.07 -26.95
N LYS A 119 11.77 10.74 -26.60
CA LYS A 119 11.81 12.14 -26.11
C LYS A 119 12.58 12.29 -24.79
N ILE A 120 12.39 11.36 -23.85
CA ILE A 120 13.06 11.48 -22.55
C ILE A 120 14.57 11.21 -22.67
N ILE A 121 14.97 10.23 -23.50
CA ILE A 121 16.37 9.91 -23.75
C ILE A 121 17.06 11.11 -24.43
N GLU A 122 16.49 11.65 -25.50
CA GLU A 122 17.02 12.84 -26.19
C GLU A 122 17.20 14.02 -25.23
N LYS A 123 16.21 14.24 -24.35
CA LYS A 123 16.27 15.32 -23.38
C LYS A 123 17.36 15.11 -22.33
N LEU A 124 17.46 13.89 -21.78
CA LEU A 124 18.49 13.56 -20.79
C LEU A 124 19.90 13.64 -21.38
N ASP A 125 20.10 13.16 -22.62
CA ASP A 125 21.38 13.27 -23.32
C ASP A 125 21.76 14.74 -23.60
N SER A 126 20.82 15.56 -24.05
CA SER A 126 21.05 17.01 -24.24
C SER A 126 21.46 17.69 -22.94
N LEU A 127 20.82 17.36 -21.81
CA LEU A 127 21.17 17.91 -20.50
C LEU A 127 22.55 17.41 -20.00
N ARG A 128 22.88 16.15 -20.29
CA ARG A 128 24.21 15.60 -19.98
C ARG A 128 25.32 16.29 -20.77
N PHE A 129 25.14 16.46 -22.09
CA PHE A 129 26.12 17.16 -22.92
C PHE A 129 26.31 18.63 -22.54
N SER A 130 25.26 19.30 -22.10
CA SER A 130 25.32 20.68 -21.62
C SER A 130 25.72 20.79 -20.15
N ASN A 131 26.02 19.67 -19.48
CA ASN A 131 26.36 19.58 -18.05
C ASN A 131 25.35 20.30 -17.14
N LYS A 132 24.07 20.29 -17.50
CA LYS A 132 23.01 20.86 -16.68
C LYS A 132 22.59 19.87 -15.59
N PRO A 133 22.45 20.33 -14.33
CA PRO A 133 22.03 19.44 -13.26
C PRO A 133 20.57 18.98 -13.45
N VAL A 134 20.33 17.73 -13.15
CA VAL A 134 19.01 17.10 -13.15
C VAL A 134 18.79 16.52 -11.77
N VAL A 135 17.61 16.70 -11.21
CA VAL A 135 17.21 16.10 -9.92
C VAL A 135 16.14 15.04 -10.17
N LEU A 136 16.44 13.81 -9.75
CA LEU A 136 15.47 12.75 -9.62
C LEU A 136 14.93 12.79 -8.19
N MET A 137 13.70 13.26 -8.02
CA MET A 137 13.06 13.34 -6.71
C MET A 137 12.08 12.19 -6.54
N THR A 138 12.19 11.45 -5.43
CA THR A 138 11.29 10.34 -5.07
C THR A 138 10.87 10.47 -3.62
N ASN A 139 9.88 9.70 -3.19
CA ASN A 139 9.70 9.34 -1.79
C ASN A 139 10.86 8.43 -1.33
N THR A 140 10.92 8.11 -0.04
CA THR A 140 11.89 7.14 0.50
C THR A 140 11.78 5.80 -0.22
N ILE A 141 12.91 5.26 -0.65
CA ILE A 141 13.00 4.00 -1.40
C ILE A 141 13.50 2.89 -0.49
N VAL A 142 12.61 2.05 0.00
CA VAL A 142 12.94 0.86 0.81
C VAL A 142 13.13 -0.41 -0.04
N SER A 143 12.76 -0.37 -1.32
CA SER A 143 12.92 -1.50 -2.24
C SER A 143 14.36 -1.62 -2.74
N PRO A 144 15.07 -2.75 -2.47
CA PRO A 144 16.44 -2.96 -2.97
C PRO A 144 16.52 -2.95 -4.50
N THR A 145 15.49 -3.48 -5.17
CA THR A 145 15.43 -3.51 -6.63
C THR A 145 15.32 -2.09 -7.21
N THR A 146 14.45 -1.26 -6.65
CA THR A 146 14.27 0.13 -7.08
C THR A 146 15.55 0.93 -6.83
N SER A 147 16.19 0.77 -5.66
CA SER A 147 17.48 1.41 -5.34
C SER A 147 18.57 1.04 -6.35
N LYS A 148 18.63 -0.23 -6.75
CA LYS A 148 19.59 -0.68 -7.77
C LYS A 148 19.32 -0.05 -9.14
N ILE A 149 18.06 0.08 -9.54
CA ILE A 149 17.68 0.73 -10.81
C ILE A 149 18.06 2.21 -10.77
N ILE A 150 17.78 2.91 -9.68
CA ILE A 150 18.16 4.32 -9.49
C ILE A 150 19.67 4.47 -9.57
N SER A 151 20.44 3.61 -8.89
CA SER A 151 21.90 3.63 -8.95
C SER A 151 22.42 3.40 -10.36
N SER A 152 21.82 2.51 -11.12
CA SER A 152 22.18 2.28 -12.52
C SER A 152 21.85 3.48 -13.41
N PHE A 153 20.73 4.14 -13.14
CA PHE A 153 20.32 5.34 -13.86
C PHE A 153 21.25 6.53 -13.58
N THR A 154 21.57 6.80 -12.31
CA THR A 154 22.51 7.88 -11.94
C THR A 154 23.94 7.59 -12.42
N GLY A 155 24.34 6.31 -12.48
CA GLY A 155 25.60 5.91 -13.08
C GLY A 155 25.68 6.18 -14.59
N LYS A 156 24.57 6.02 -15.32
CA LYS A 156 24.48 6.35 -16.75
C LYS A 156 24.45 7.86 -17.01
N TYR A 157 23.82 8.62 -16.11
CA TYR A 157 23.67 10.07 -16.20
C TYR A 157 24.32 10.76 -14.98
N PRO A 158 25.63 11.02 -15.00
CA PRO A 158 26.36 11.57 -13.83
C PRO A 158 25.91 12.97 -13.39
N ASN A 159 25.18 13.69 -14.25
CA ASN A 159 24.59 14.98 -13.94
C ASN A 159 23.23 14.87 -13.22
N VAL A 160 22.76 13.65 -12.94
CA VAL A 160 21.54 13.38 -12.18
C VAL A 160 21.88 13.16 -10.71
N THR A 161 21.24 13.91 -9.82
CA THR A 161 21.29 13.69 -8.38
C THR A 161 19.96 13.11 -7.92
N HIS A 162 20.00 12.01 -7.17
CA HIS A 162 18.82 11.45 -6.53
C HIS A 162 18.58 12.12 -5.18
N VAL A 163 17.36 12.57 -4.94
CA VAL A 163 16.90 13.20 -3.69
C VAL A 163 15.62 12.52 -3.22
N GLU A 164 15.63 12.07 -1.98
CA GLU A 164 14.45 11.55 -1.33
C GLU A 164 13.76 12.64 -0.52
N TYR A 165 12.46 12.78 -0.71
CA TYR A 165 11.62 13.75 0.00
C TYR A 165 10.25 13.14 0.32
N ASP A 166 9.91 13.14 1.60
CA ASP A 166 8.61 12.70 2.10
C ASP A 166 7.91 13.86 2.80
N SER A 167 6.61 14.01 2.58
CA SER A 167 5.80 15.03 3.25
C SER A 167 5.62 14.72 4.74
N ILE A 168 5.60 13.42 5.10
CA ILE A 168 5.69 12.90 6.47
C ILE A 168 6.92 12.01 6.49
N SER A 169 7.98 12.46 7.15
CA SER A 169 9.28 11.80 7.09
C SER A 169 9.55 10.94 8.33
N GLU A 170 9.98 9.72 8.10
CA GLU A 170 10.50 8.80 9.12
C GLU A 170 12.05 8.86 9.21
N SER A 171 12.66 9.87 8.66
CA SER A 171 14.14 9.99 8.61
C SER A 171 14.78 9.97 10.00
N SER A 172 14.11 10.50 11.02
CA SER A 172 14.61 10.45 12.41
C SER A 172 14.76 9.04 12.96
N VAL A 173 13.89 8.11 12.54
CA VAL A 173 14.00 6.68 12.91
C VAL A 173 15.17 6.03 12.19
N LEU A 174 15.36 6.34 10.91
CA LEU A 174 16.50 5.87 10.12
C LEU A 174 17.82 6.38 10.71
N ASP A 175 17.89 7.67 11.06
CA ASP A 175 19.08 8.31 11.63
C ASP A 175 19.38 7.75 13.04
N ALA A 176 18.36 7.55 13.87
CA ALA A 176 18.53 6.92 15.17
C ALA A 176 19.06 5.49 15.06
N HIS A 177 18.58 4.71 14.09
CA HIS A 177 19.09 3.36 13.81
C HIS A 177 20.55 3.38 13.35
N GLU A 178 20.91 4.32 12.48
CA GLU A 178 22.28 4.50 12.05
C GLU A 178 23.21 4.87 13.22
N MET A 179 22.78 5.78 14.09
CA MET A 179 23.54 6.16 15.29
C MET A 179 23.75 5.01 16.27
N MET A 180 22.74 4.14 16.45
CA MET A 180 22.80 3.05 17.45
C MET A 180 23.44 1.78 16.91
N TYR A 181 23.23 1.48 15.64
CA TYR A 181 23.59 0.17 15.06
C TYR A 181 24.52 0.29 13.83
N GLY A 182 24.85 1.50 13.38
CA GLY A 182 25.69 1.72 12.20
C GLY A 182 25.02 1.40 10.87
N ILE A 183 23.71 1.19 10.87
CA ILE A 183 22.95 0.82 9.67
C ILE A 183 21.73 1.75 9.57
N ARG A 184 21.63 2.48 8.48
CA ARG A 184 20.49 3.33 8.16
C ARG A 184 19.40 2.49 7.52
N ALA A 185 18.50 1.93 8.34
CA ALA A 185 17.42 1.04 7.90
C ALA A 185 16.17 1.24 8.76
N ILE A 186 15.01 0.92 8.18
CA ILE A 186 13.76 0.86 8.93
C ILE A 186 13.75 -0.43 9.76
N PRO A 187 13.61 -0.33 11.11
CA PRO A 187 13.56 -1.50 11.96
C PRO A 187 12.23 -2.22 11.84
N TYR A 188 12.26 -3.51 12.11
CA TYR A 188 11.06 -4.29 12.40
C TYR A 188 11.06 -4.69 13.88
N TYR A 189 9.98 -4.37 14.58
CA TYR A 189 9.84 -4.65 16.00
C TYR A 189 8.94 -5.86 16.24
N GLU A 190 9.45 -6.85 16.99
CA GLU A 190 8.70 -8.06 17.37
C GLU A 190 7.99 -7.82 18.72
N PHE A 191 6.87 -7.12 18.71
CA PHE A 191 6.12 -6.76 19.93
C PHE A 191 5.55 -7.96 20.68
N ASP A 192 5.34 -9.09 20.01
CA ASP A 192 4.90 -10.33 20.65
C ASP A 192 5.91 -10.91 21.64
N LYS A 193 7.21 -10.58 21.49
CA LYS A 193 8.29 -11.00 22.38
C LYS A 193 8.52 -10.04 23.54
N ALA A 194 7.94 -8.85 23.50
CA ALA A 194 8.17 -7.82 24.51
C ALA A 194 7.30 -8.07 25.75
N LYS A 195 7.91 -8.10 26.93
CA LYS A 195 7.20 -8.13 28.22
C LYS A 195 6.78 -6.73 28.68
N TYR A 196 7.58 -5.73 28.35
CA TYR A 196 7.34 -4.32 28.65
C TYR A 196 7.53 -3.52 27.38
N ILE A 197 6.57 -2.66 27.07
CA ILE A 197 6.59 -1.72 25.95
C ILE A 197 6.44 -0.33 26.55
N LEU A 198 7.40 0.55 26.27
CA LEU A 198 7.32 1.98 26.55
C LEU A 198 7.33 2.71 25.22
N SER A 199 6.22 3.34 24.89
CA SER A 199 6.10 4.16 23.69
C SER A 199 6.10 5.63 24.06
N ILE A 200 6.92 6.44 23.38
CA ILE A 200 7.04 7.88 23.59
C ILE A 200 6.81 8.56 22.24
N GLY A 201 5.64 9.15 22.04
CA GLY A 201 5.28 9.84 20.82
C GLY A 201 5.26 8.96 19.56
N ALA A 202 5.16 7.63 19.73
CA ALA A 202 5.14 6.67 18.63
C ALA A 202 3.82 5.88 18.66
N ASP A 203 2.89 6.25 17.82
CA ASP A 203 1.62 5.53 17.62
C ASP A 203 1.82 4.30 16.74
N PHE A 204 2.46 3.27 17.29
CA PHE A 204 2.79 2.04 16.56
C PHE A 204 1.56 1.16 16.26
N LEU A 205 0.42 1.43 16.87
CA LEU A 205 -0.86 0.79 16.53
C LEU A 205 -1.64 1.56 15.48
N GLY A 206 -1.30 2.83 15.26
CA GLY A 206 -1.85 3.69 14.23
C GLY A 206 -0.94 3.78 13.00
N ASP A 207 -0.35 4.94 12.75
CA ASP A 207 0.34 5.26 11.50
C ASP A 207 1.87 5.13 11.55
N TRP A 208 2.45 4.95 12.72
CA TRP A 208 3.90 4.92 12.86
C TRP A 208 4.52 3.74 12.11
N LEU A 209 5.50 4.00 11.25
CA LEU A 209 6.20 3.02 10.40
C LEU A 209 5.28 2.07 9.61
N GLY A 210 4.13 2.58 9.16
CA GLY A 210 3.22 1.81 8.33
C GLY A 210 2.25 0.89 9.08
N SER A 211 2.14 0.97 10.41
CA SER A 211 1.11 0.32 11.24
C SER A 211 0.92 -1.19 11.01
N ASN A 212 1.97 -1.98 11.14
CA ASN A 212 1.91 -3.45 10.95
C ASN A 212 2.10 -4.24 12.23
N TYR A 213 2.01 -3.58 13.39
CA TYR A 213 2.41 -4.16 14.66
C TYR A 213 1.24 -4.65 15.52
N ASP A 214 0.02 -4.35 15.10
CA ASP A 214 -1.23 -4.69 15.80
C ASP A 214 -1.38 -6.18 16.07
N GLY A 215 -1.08 -7.01 15.09
CA GLY A 215 -1.14 -8.46 15.20
C GLY A 215 -0.15 -9.04 16.24
N ASP A 216 1.09 -8.55 16.23
CA ASP A 216 2.12 -8.99 17.18
C ASP A 216 1.86 -8.43 18.57
N TYR A 217 1.45 -7.17 18.66
CA TYR A 217 1.02 -6.58 19.94
C TYR A 217 -0.14 -7.37 20.56
N ALA A 218 -1.16 -7.70 19.78
CA ALA A 218 -2.31 -8.47 20.25
C ALA A 218 -1.91 -9.83 20.82
N LYS A 219 -0.94 -10.54 20.21
CA LYS A 219 -0.41 -11.81 20.75
C LYS A 219 0.20 -11.62 22.14
N GLY A 220 1.00 -10.56 22.33
CA GLY A 220 1.60 -10.23 23.63
C GLY A 220 0.58 -9.84 24.70
N ARG A 221 -0.64 -9.45 24.31
CA ARG A 221 -1.74 -9.06 25.22
C ARG A 221 -2.67 -10.21 25.57
N ILE A 222 -2.47 -11.41 25.02
CA ILE A 222 -3.21 -12.60 25.43
C ILE A 222 -2.71 -13.06 26.79
N PRO A 223 -3.58 -13.12 27.82
CA PRO A 223 -3.15 -13.55 29.16
C PRO A 223 -2.69 -15.01 29.16
N VAL A 224 -1.47 -15.24 29.59
CA VAL A 224 -0.94 -16.59 29.83
C VAL A 224 -0.87 -16.85 31.32
N LYS A 225 -1.41 -17.98 31.79
CA LYS A 225 -1.31 -18.38 33.20
C LYS A 225 0.09 -18.92 33.45
N VAL A 226 0.84 -18.21 34.29
CA VAL A 226 2.14 -18.65 34.81
C VAL A 226 2.02 -18.78 36.31
N ASN A 227 2.22 -19.98 36.84
CA ASN A 227 2.08 -20.29 38.29
C ASN A 227 0.76 -19.81 38.93
N GLY A 228 -0.35 -19.96 38.19
CA GLY A 228 -1.68 -19.57 38.67
C GLY A 228 -2.03 -18.09 38.50
N THR A 229 -1.05 -17.26 38.16
CA THR A 229 -1.27 -15.80 37.88
C THR A 229 -1.31 -15.53 36.39
N ALA A 230 -2.29 -14.74 35.96
CA ALA A 230 -2.35 -14.31 34.59
C ALA A 230 -1.26 -13.24 34.32
N SER A 231 -0.44 -13.48 33.30
CA SER A 231 0.60 -12.55 32.86
C SER A 231 0.38 -12.20 31.40
N MET A 232 0.56 -10.94 31.08
CA MET A 232 0.57 -10.42 29.71
C MET A 232 1.57 -9.27 29.60
N SER A 233 1.92 -8.82 28.41
CA SER A 233 2.80 -7.68 28.20
C SER A 233 2.21 -6.42 28.86
N LYS A 234 3.09 -5.56 29.41
CA LYS A 234 2.70 -4.27 29.96
C LYS A 234 3.08 -3.17 28.97
N HIS A 235 2.12 -2.32 28.66
CA HIS A 235 2.33 -1.19 27.76
C HIS A 235 2.11 0.12 28.51
N ILE A 236 3.01 1.07 28.28
CA ILE A 236 2.94 2.44 28.77
C ILE A 236 3.10 3.35 27.56
N GLN A 237 2.11 4.20 27.33
CA GLN A 237 2.10 5.18 26.25
C GLN A 237 2.30 6.58 26.85
N ILE A 238 3.22 7.37 26.25
CA ILE A 238 3.45 8.78 26.59
C ILE A 238 3.35 9.56 25.30
N GLU A 239 2.31 10.36 25.17
CA GLU A 239 2.05 11.16 23.98
C GLU A 239 1.26 12.44 24.30
N SER A 240 1.27 13.41 23.36
CA SER A 240 0.58 14.69 23.53
C SER A 240 -0.94 14.59 23.32
N ASN A 241 -1.38 13.61 22.57
CA ASN A 241 -2.79 13.36 22.26
C ASN A 241 -3.16 11.94 22.67
N MET A 242 -4.45 11.73 22.96
CA MET A 242 -4.99 10.39 23.12
C MET A 242 -5.25 9.80 21.73
N SER A 243 -4.55 8.72 21.40
CA SER A 243 -4.74 7.93 20.17
C SER A 243 -5.57 6.66 20.45
#